data_04c4f3edc95f0ceabe77401f6c7da69e
#
_entry.id   04c4f3edc95f0ceabe77401f6c7da69e
#
_cell.length_a   1.000
_cell.length_b   1.000
_cell.length_c   1.000
_cell.angle_alpha   90.00
_cell.angle_beta   90.00
_cell.angle_gamma   90.00
#
_symmetry.space_group_name_H-M   'P 1'
#
loop_
_entity.id
_entity.type
_entity.pdbx_description
1 polymer ?
#
loop_
_entity_poly.entity_id
_entity_poly.type
_entity_poly.pdbx_seq_one_letter_code
_entity_poly.pdbx_strand_id
1 'polypeptide(L)'
;MFPRNQSQSLNSRYSEVVKGFQESEPFQAFALRVIPDFSVRYSPWIELANAYDAELIARPFTREPIARGVVPEFLLAIGLNSSQFGDADTRRNESAGPFTVSVARGVLRSIRHTGKQLKWLQTVRCKKKLAAYLGKKGLTDTGYCGLTTALARHIERELQSDNDAFAQRVWRRPWAEIFAADICREFTPNDFEICRPDRSTERRLRLAIREMTAVAEEVMADPAVAVEAAWNDLQERF
;
A
#
# COMPACT_ATOMS: atom_id res chain seq x y z
N MET A 1 -17.29 -4.79 0.12
CA MET A 1 -15.99 -4.05 0.20
C MET A 1 -15.71 -3.54 1.60
N PHE A 2 -14.45 -3.17 1.90
CA PHE A 2 -14.05 -2.59 3.19
C PHE A 2 -13.43 -1.21 2.99
N PRO A 3 -14.26 -0.15 2.90
CA PRO A 3 -13.76 1.21 2.80
C PRO A 3 -12.95 1.58 4.04
N ARG A 4 -11.80 2.22 3.81
CA ARG A 4 -10.89 2.74 4.82
C ARG A 4 -10.80 4.26 4.68
N ASN A 5 -10.53 4.96 5.77
CA ASN A 5 -10.14 6.35 5.66
C ASN A 5 -9.00 6.51 4.62
N GLN A 6 -9.18 7.41 3.63
CA GLN A 6 -8.30 7.44 2.46
C GLN A 6 -6.87 7.86 2.79
N SER A 7 -6.65 8.72 3.78
CA SER A 7 -5.29 9.09 4.17
C SER A 7 -4.50 7.86 4.62
N GLN A 8 -5.10 6.99 5.42
CA GLN A 8 -4.51 5.73 5.86
C GLN A 8 -4.43 4.70 4.72
N SER A 9 -5.43 4.65 3.84
CA SER A 9 -5.44 3.79 2.66
C SER A 9 -4.28 4.13 1.72
N LEU A 10 -4.07 5.42 1.45
CA LEU A 10 -2.95 5.91 0.63
C LEU A 10 -1.59 5.59 1.26
N ASN A 11 -1.45 5.76 2.58
CA ASN A 11 -0.21 5.40 3.28
C ASN A 11 0.10 3.89 3.18
N SER A 12 -0.92 3.06 3.34
CA SER A 12 -0.80 1.60 3.18
C SER A 12 -0.46 1.22 1.74
N ARG A 13 -1.18 1.79 0.75
CA ARG A 13 -0.94 1.57 -0.68
C ARG A 13 0.48 1.97 -1.07
N TYR A 14 0.95 3.13 -0.60
CA TYR A 14 2.30 3.58 -0.87
C TYR A 14 3.35 2.59 -0.39
N SER A 15 3.26 2.11 0.85
CA SER A 15 4.22 1.14 1.38
C SER A 15 4.24 -0.16 0.55
N GLU A 16 3.10 -0.60 0.01
CA GLU A 16 3.02 -1.78 -0.86
C GLU A 16 3.63 -1.55 -2.25
N VAL A 17 3.32 -0.42 -2.90
CA VAL A 17 3.88 -0.14 -4.25
C VAL A 17 5.38 0.14 -4.19
N VAL A 18 5.89 0.77 -3.12
CA VAL A 18 7.33 0.96 -2.93
C VAL A 18 8.02 -0.38 -2.64
N LYS A 19 7.50 -1.19 -1.73
CA LYS A 19 8.00 -2.54 -1.45
C LYS A 19 7.96 -3.44 -2.69
N GLY A 20 7.02 -3.18 -3.59
CA GLY A 20 6.89 -3.82 -4.89
C GLY A 20 7.81 -3.26 -5.98
N PHE A 21 8.70 -2.31 -5.69
CA PHE A 21 9.59 -1.65 -6.66
C PHE A 21 8.84 -0.97 -7.82
N GLN A 22 7.67 -0.41 -7.54
CA GLN A 22 6.85 0.30 -8.54
C GLN A 22 6.93 1.82 -8.36
N GLU A 23 7.18 2.29 -7.13
CA GLU A 23 7.22 3.70 -6.78
C GLU A 23 8.56 4.09 -6.12
N SER A 24 9.12 5.23 -6.52
CA SER A 24 10.37 5.77 -5.96
C SER A 24 10.26 7.21 -5.47
N GLU A 25 9.14 7.89 -5.76
CA GLU A 25 8.90 9.24 -5.26
C GLU A 25 8.60 9.24 -3.75
N PRO A 26 8.83 10.38 -3.05
CA PRO A 26 8.39 10.54 -1.67
C PRO A 26 6.88 10.35 -1.50
N PHE A 27 6.45 9.93 -0.32
CA PHE A 27 5.01 9.71 -0.05
C PHE A 27 4.15 10.93 -0.37
N GLN A 28 4.60 12.13 -0.04
CA GLN A 28 3.85 13.36 -0.33
C GLN A 28 3.62 13.54 -1.84
N ALA A 29 4.65 13.36 -2.66
CA ALA A 29 4.53 13.48 -4.12
C ALA A 29 3.58 12.40 -4.69
N PHE A 30 3.72 11.16 -4.21
CA PHE A 30 2.81 10.08 -4.55
C PHE A 30 1.35 10.41 -4.18
N ALA A 31 1.09 10.86 -2.95
CA ALA A 31 -0.25 11.18 -2.47
C ALA A 31 -0.89 12.29 -3.32
N LEU A 32 -0.18 13.40 -3.54
CA LEU A 32 -0.69 14.52 -4.35
C LEU A 32 -0.97 14.13 -5.80
N ARG A 33 -0.20 13.20 -6.36
CA ARG A 33 -0.40 12.70 -7.73
C ARG A 33 -1.63 11.80 -7.85
N VAL A 34 -1.91 10.97 -6.83
CA VAL A 34 -3.00 9.98 -6.90
C VAL A 34 -4.34 10.47 -6.33
N ILE A 35 -4.39 11.57 -5.57
CA ILE A 35 -5.64 12.13 -5.06
C ILE A 35 -6.66 12.43 -6.19
N PRO A 36 -6.27 13.00 -7.35
CA PRO A 36 -7.20 13.20 -8.46
C PRO A 36 -7.65 11.89 -9.12
N ASP A 37 -6.95 10.80 -8.89
CA ASP A 37 -7.21 9.52 -9.52
C ASP A 37 -8.53 8.92 -9.01
N PHE A 38 -9.32 8.43 -9.96
CA PHE A 38 -10.53 7.67 -9.72
C PHE A 38 -10.32 6.48 -8.74
N SER A 39 -9.17 5.84 -8.77
CA SER A 39 -8.86 4.65 -7.95
C SER A 39 -8.84 4.88 -6.44
N VAL A 40 -8.80 6.14 -5.98
CA VAL A 40 -8.86 6.47 -4.54
C VAL A 40 -10.26 6.85 -4.07
N ARG A 41 -11.24 6.94 -4.97
CA ARG A 41 -12.62 7.30 -4.70
C ARG A 41 -13.49 6.08 -4.44
N TYR A 42 -14.56 6.26 -3.69
CA TYR A 42 -15.50 5.18 -3.38
C TYR A 42 -16.82 5.27 -4.15
N SER A 43 -17.25 6.46 -4.57
CA SER A 43 -18.49 6.64 -5.34
C SER A 43 -18.56 5.80 -6.62
N PRO A 44 -17.48 5.54 -7.36
CA PRO A 44 -17.52 4.69 -8.55
C PRO A 44 -17.98 3.25 -8.29
N TRP A 45 -17.80 2.73 -7.08
CA TRP A 45 -18.32 1.41 -6.73
C TRP A 45 -19.83 1.36 -6.68
N ILE A 46 -20.49 2.48 -6.37
CA ILE A 46 -21.95 2.62 -6.44
C ILE A 46 -22.41 2.53 -7.90
N GLU A 47 -21.73 3.26 -8.79
CA GLU A 47 -22.03 3.26 -10.22
C GLU A 47 -21.84 1.86 -10.81
N LEU A 48 -20.76 1.19 -10.46
CA LEU A 48 -20.50 -0.18 -10.87
C LEU A 48 -21.58 -1.15 -10.38
N ALA A 49 -21.97 -1.09 -9.11
CA ALA A 49 -23.01 -1.93 -8.55
C ALA A 49 -24.35 -1.69 -9.26
N ASN A 50 -24.72 -0.43 -9.52
CA ASN A 50 -25.94 -0.09 -10.27
C ASN A 50 -25.90 -0.61 -11.72
N ALA A 51 -24.74 -0.51 -12.39
CA ALA A 51 -24.58 -0.96 -13.78
C ALA A 51 -24.76 -2.49 -13.95
N TYR A 52 -24.45 -3.25 -12.90
CA TYR A 52 -24.57 -4.71 -12.90
C TYR A 52 -25.74 -5.24 -12.07
N ASP A 53 -26.68 -4.38 -11.67
CA ASP A 53 -27.80 -4.72 -10.79
C ASP A 53 -27.36 -5.53 -9.55
N ALA A 54 -26.24 -5.13 -8.95
CA ALA A 54 -25.62 -5.82 -7.85
C ALA A 54 -25.76 -5.04 -6.53
N GLU A 55 -25.90 -5.76 -5.42
CA GLU A 55 -25.90 -5.16 -4.10
C GLU A 55 -24.47 -4.76 -3.68
N LEU A 56 -24.27 -3.50 -3.30
CA LEU A 56 -23.01 -3.00 -2.74
C LEU A 56 -22.99 -3.16 -1.23
N ILE A 57 -22.40 -4.24 -0.73
CA ILE A 57 -22.16 -4.43 0.70
C ILE A 57 -20.84 -3.79 1.09
N ALA A 58 -20.89 -2.70 1.89
CA ALA A 58 -19.71 -2.02 2.38
C ALA A 58 -19.67 -1.98 3.92
N ARG A 59 -18.58 -2.49 4.49
CA ARG A 59 -18.28 -2.47 5.94
C ARG A 59 -17.12 -1.52 6.20
N PRO A 60 -17.26 -0.47 7.04
CA PRO A 60 -16.17 0.45 7.31
C PRO A 60 -14.99 -0.28 7.96
N PHE A 61 -13.77 -0.05 7.46
CA PHE A 61 -12.56 -0.65 8.00
C PHE A 61 -12.04 0.20 9.19
N THR A 62 -12.74 0.12 10.32
CA THR A 62 -12.41 0.81 11.57
C THR A 62 -11.82 -0.16 12.60
N ARG A 63 -11.52 0.34 13.81
CA ARG A 63 -10.87 -0.49 14.86
C ARG A 63 -11.65 -1.74 15.24
N GLU A 64 -12.97 -1.66 15.35
CA GLU A 64 -13.80 -2.80 15.77
C GLU A 64 -13.80 -3.95 14.76
N PRO A 65 -14.08 -3.73 13.46
CA PRO A 65 -13.94 -4.78 12.45
C PRO A 65 -12.54 -5.35 12.35
N ILE A 66 -11.49 -4.51 12.52
CA ILE A 66 -10.10 -4.97 12.51
C ILE A 66 -9.84 -5.91 13.69
N ALA A 67 -10.36 -5.60 14.88
CA ALA A 67 -10.18 -6.42 16.09
C ALA A 67 -10.85 -7.79 15.98
N ARG A 68 -11.98 -7.88 15.26
CA ARG A 68 -12.67 -9.15 14.97
C ARG A 68 -12.05 -9.93 13.81
N GLY A 69 -11.21 -9.30 13.02
CA GLY A 69 -10.59 -9.87 11.83
C GLY A 69 -11.38 -9.59 10.54
N VAL A 70 -10.67 -9.32 9.46
CA VAL A 70 -11.28 -8.99 8.16
C VAL A 70 -12.03 -10.16 7.55
N VAL A 71 -11.53 -11.40 7.73
CA VAL A 71 -12.16 -12.61 7.17
C VAL A 71 -13.52 -12.90 7.84
N PRO A 72 -13.63 -12.94 9.18
CA PRO A 72 -14.93 -13.04 9.85
C PRO A 72 -15.92 -11.96 9.43
N GLU A 73 -15.48 -10.70 9.35
CA GLU A 73 -16.35 -9.59 8.90
C GLU A 73 -16.83 -9.75 7.45
N PHE A 74 -15.95 -10.25 6.56
CA PHE A 74 -16.32 -10.54 5.18
C PHE A 74 -17.35 -11.65 5.11
N LEU A 75 -17.14 -12.76 5.81
CA LEU A 75 -18.08 -13.88 5.85
C LEU A 75 -19.44 -13.47 6.39
N LEU A 76 -19.44 -12.70 7.48
CA LEU A 76 -20.66 -12.13 8.05
C LEU A 76 -21.40 -11.21 7.05
N ALA A 77 -20.66 -10.39 6.29
CA ALA A 77 -21.25 -9.48 5.32
C ALA A 77 -21.96 -10.22 4.16
N ILE A 78 -21.53 -11.43 3.82
CA ILE A 78 -22.15 -12.26 2.79
C ILE A 78 -23.09 -13.35 3.38
N GLY A 79 -23.44 -13.24 4.66
CA GLY A 79 -24.39 -14.14 5.32
C GLY A 79 -23.83 -15.50 5.73
N LEU A 80 -22.50 -15.67 5.75
CA LEU A 80 -21.84 -16.91 6.16
C LEU A 80 -21.36 -16.85 7.61
N ASN A 81 -21.41 -17.96 8.31
CA ASN A 81 -20.90 -18.06 9.69
C ASN A 81 -19.40 -18.41 9.67
N SER A 82 -18.58 -17.53 10.26
CA SER A 82 -17.11 -17.71 10.31
C SER A 82 -16.67 -18.97 11.06
N SER A 83 -17.47 -19.48 12.02
CA SER A 83 -17.15 -20.71 12.76
C SER A 83 -17.04 -21.95 11.91
N GLN A 84 -17.57 -21.93 10.68
CA GLN A 84 -17.51 -23.03 9.71
C GLN A 84 -16.17 -23.09 8.94
N PHE A 85 -15.30 -22.08 9.06
CA PHE A 85 -14.12 -21.92 8.20
C PHE A 85 -12.79 -22.02 8.95
N GLY A 86 -12.75 -22.52 10.16
CA GLY A 86 -11.52 -22.66 10.95
C GLY A 86 -10.85 -21.33 11.30
N ASP A 87 -9.81 -21.37 12.11
CA ASP A 87 -9.06 -20.17 12.51
C ASP A 87 -8.25 -19.58 11.33
N ALA A 88 -8.76 -18.50 10.76
CA ALA A 88 -8.08 -17.72 9.71
C ALA A 88 -7.11 -16.67 10.30
N ASP A 89 -6.56 -16.91 11.48
CA ASP A 89 -5.75 -15.91 12.23
C ASP A 89 -4.29 -15.84 11.77
N THR A 90 -4.05 -15.87 10.47
CA THR A 90 -2.71 -15.58 9.94
C THR A 90 -2.66 -14.16 9.40
N ARG A 91 -2.16 -13.20 10.17
CA ARG A 91 -1.73 -11.89 9.68
C ARG A 91 -0.64 -12.05 8.64
N ARG A 92 -1.02 -12.14 7.35
CA ARG A 92 -0.08 -12.38 6.24
C ARG A 92 0.47 -11.11 5.60
N ASN A 93 -0.08 -9.93 5.90
CA ASN A 93 0.31 -8.67 5.27
C ASN A 93 0.61 -7.60 6.33
N GLU A 94 1.76 -7.71 6.98
CA GLU A 94 2.29 -6.59 7.74
C GLU A 94 2.80 -5.50 6.78
N SER A 95 2.40 -4.25 7.04
CA SER A 95 2.95 -3.11 6.29
C SER A 95 4.44 -3.00 6.56
N ALA A 96 5.20 -2.77 5.49
CA ALA A 96 6.63 -2.51 5.60
C ALA A 96 6.89 -1.31 6.52
N GLY A 97 8.04 -1.29 7.17
CA GLY A 97 8.50 -0.16 7.97
C GLY A 97 9.34 0.84 7.17
N PRO A 98 9.79 1.92 7.82
CA PRO A 98 10.53 3.00 7.17
C PRO A 98 11.86 2.56 6.57
N PHE A 99 12.55 1.58 7.18
CA PHE A 99 13.80 1.05 6.64
C PHE A 99 13.56 0.29 5.35
N THR A 100 12.61 -0.64 5.35
CA THR A 100 12.22 -1.43 4.16
C THR A 100 11.80 -0.53 3.00
N VAL A 101 10.93 0.46 3.27
CA VAL A 101 10.47 1.44 2.27
C VAL A 101 11.65 2.24 1.70
N SER A 102 12.55 2.71 2.56
CA SER A 102 13.70 3.51 2.13
C SER A 102 14.71 2.69 1.31
N VAL A 103 14.95 1.42 1.65
CA VAL A 103 15.79 0.54 0.83
C VAL A 103 15.18 0.31 -0.55
N ALA A 104 13.91 -0.10 -0.62
CA ALA A 104 13.25 -0.36 -1.89
C ALA A 104 13.21 0.88 -2.80
N ARG A 105 12.89 2.04 -2.24
CA ARG A 105 12.90 3.33 -2.93
C ARG A 105 14.28 3.71 -3.43
N GLY A 106 15.31 3.56 -2.59
CA GLY A 106 16.70 3.86 -2.95
C GLY A 106 17.23 2.95 -4.07
N VAL A 107 16.93 1.65 -4.03
CA VAL A 107 17.27 0.70 -5.10
C VAL A 107 16.60 1.08 -6.40
N LEU A 108 15.29 1.37 -6.37
CA LEU A 108 14.56 1.73 -7.59
C LEU A 108 15.08 3.04 -8.21
N ARG A 109 15.42 4.04 -7.37
CA ARG A 109 16.07 5.29 -7.83
C ARG A 109 17.42 5.01 -8.50
N SER A 110 18.25 4.16 -7.88
CA SER A 110 19.55 3.79 -8.44
C SER A 110 19.40 3.14 -9.82
N ILE A 111 18.46 2.22 -9.99
CA ILE A 111 18.19 1.58 -11.28
C ILE A 111 17.69 2.59 -12.31
N ARG A 112 16.72 3.42 -11.96
CA ARG A 112 16.17 4.46 -12.87
C ARG A 112 17.21 5.48 -13.28
N HIS A 113 18.16 5.81 -12.41
CA HIS A 113 19.27 6.72 -12.72
C HIS A 113 20.17 6.18 -13.85
N THR A 114 20.27 4.87 -14.02
CA THR A 114 20.98 4.23 -15.14
C THR A 114 20.15 4.14 -16.43
N GLY A 115 18.96 4.75 -16.47
CA GLY A 115 18.03 4.65 -17.61
C GLY A 115 17.32 3.32 -17.74
N LYS A 116 17.47 2.41 -16.76
CA LYS A 116 16.85 1.08 -16.77
C LYS A 116 15.51 1.09 -16.01
N GLN A 117 14.65 0.10 -16.33
CA GLN A 117 13.39 -0.13 -15.65
C GLN A 117 13.24 -1.61 -15.32
N LEU A 118 12.67 -1.90 -14.14
CA LEU A 118 12.30 -3.26 -13.75
C LEU A 118 10.97 -3.64 -14.40
N LYS A 119 10.94 -4.78 -15.08
CA LYS A 119 9.71 -5.41 -15.57
C LYS A 119 8.94 -6.05 -14.40
N TRP A 120 7.66 -6.35 -14.59
CA TRP A 120 6.79 -6.89 -13.53
C TRP A 120 7.40 -8.11 -12.81
N LEU A 121 7.85 -9.12 -13.54
CA LEU A 121 8.47 -10.31 -12.93
C LEU A 121 9.77 -10.00 -12.17
N GLN A 122 10.55 -9.04 -12.67
CA GLN A 122 11.75 -8.58 -11.98
C GLN A 122 11.40 -7.89 -10.66
N THR A 123 10.32 -7.08 -10.63
CA THR A 123 9.85 -6.45 -9.39
C THR A 123 9.40 -7.50 -8.37
N VAL A 124 8.69 -8.55 -8.79
CA VAL A 124 8.27 -9.67 -7.91
C VAL A 124 9.49 -10.39 -7.32
N ARG A 125 10.51 -10.67 -8.14
CA ARG A 125 11.74 -11.31 -7.67
C ARG A 125 12.55 -10.41 -6.75
N CYS A 126 12.67 -9.13 -7.07
CA CYS A 126 13.33 -8.13 -6.21
C CYS A 126 12.63 -8.02 -4.85
N LYS A 127 11.29 -7.99 -4.82
CA LYS A 127 10.51 -7.99 -3.57
C LYS A 127 10.82 -9.20 -2.69
N LYS A 128 10.88 -10.41 -3.27
CA LYS A 128 11.25 -11.64 -2.54
C LYS A 128 12.69 -11.59 -2.04
N LYS A 129 13.64 -11.13 -2.85
CA LYS A 129 15.05 -10.99 -2.47
C LYS A 129 15.24 -9.94 -1.38
N LEU A 130 14.52 -8.82 -1.42
CA LEU A 130 14.54 -7.78 -0.38
C LEU A 130 14.05 -8.35 0.96
N ALA A 131 12.92 -9.05 0.98
CA ALA A 131 12.40 -9.66 2.20
C ALA A 131 13.38 -10.68 2.81
N ALA A 132 13.98 -11.54 1.98
CA ALA A 132 14.99 -12.50 2.41
C ALA A 132 16.26 -11.81 2.94
N TYR A 133 16.72 -10.76 2.26
CA TYR A 133 17.88 -9.97 2.68
C TYR A 133 17.67 -9.32 4.04
N LEU A 134 16.54 -8.62 4.22
CA LEU A 134 16.20 -7.95 5.48
C LEU A 134 16.02 -8.95 6.63
N GLY A 135 15.35 -10.07 6.37
CA GLY A 135 15.21 -11.15 7.35
C GLY A 135 16.56 -11.72 7.80
N LYS A 136 17.45 -12.03 6.84
CA LYS A 136 18.80 -12.56 7.14
C LYS A 136 19.66 -11.57 7.95
N LYS A 137 19.48 -10.27 7.74
CA LYS A 137 20.24 -9.22 8.44
C LYS A 137 19.58 -8.75 9.75
N GLY A 138 18.40 -9.25 10.10
CA GLY A 138 17.63 -8.76 11.25
C GLY A 138 17.19 -7.31 11.11
N LEU A 139 16.89 -6.87 9.89
CA LEU A 139 16.53 -5.49 9.54
C LEU A 139 15.05 -5.35 9.14
N THR A 140 14.24 -6.38 9.37
CA THR A 140 12.80 -6.31 9.15
C THR A 140 12.17 -5.29 10.09
N ASP A 141 11.35 -4.43 9.54
CA ASP A 141 10.61 -3.42 10.27
C ASP A 141 9.17 -3.32 9.76
N THR A 142 8.30 -2.72 10.55
CA THR A 142 6.87 -2.56 10.24
C THR A 142 6.40 -1.15 10.56
N GLY A 143 5.19 -0.80 10.13
CA GLY A 143 4.53 0.41 10.57
C GLY A 143 5.03 1.70 9.91
N TYR A 144 5.33 1.68 8.60
CA TYR A 144 5.62 2.90 7.86
C TYR A 144 4.51 3.93 7.99
N CYS A 145 4.90 5.18 8.21
CA CYS A 145 4.02 6.35 8.20
C CYS A 145 4.69 7.51 7.43
N GLY A 146 4.20 7.82 6.25
CA GLY A 146 4.60 9.01 5.49
C GLY A 146 3.66 10.20 5.71
N LEU A 147 2.56 10.00 6.47
CA LEU A 147 1.58 11.03 6.74
C LEU A 147 2.09 12.04 7.77
N THR A 148 2.00 13.33 7.41
CA THR A 148 1.90 14.40 8.39
C THR A 148 0.42 14.72 8.64
N THR A 149 0.11 15.30 9.81
CA THR A 149 -1.27 15.74 10.11
C THR A 149 -1.79 16.74 9.06
N ALA A 150 -0.94 17.63 8.55
CA ALA A 150 -1.31 18.58 7.50
C ALA A 150 -1.66 17.88 6.17
N LEU A 151 -0.87 16.90 5.75
CA LEU A 151 -1.14 16.14 4.52
C LEU A 151 -2.41 15.28 4.67
N ALA A 152 -2.61 14.65 5.82
CA ALA A 152 -3.84 13.90 6.08
C ALA A 152 -5.08 14.78 5.97
N ARG A 153 -5.07 15.96 6.59
CA ARG A 153 -6.17 16.94 6.49
C ARG A 153 -6.38 17.47 5.07
N HIS A 154 -5.32 17.58 4.27
CA HIS A 154 -5.44 17.94 2.86
C HIS A 154 -6.15 16.83 2.08
N ILE A 155 -5.73 15.57 2.23
CA ILE A 155 -6.36 14.41 1.58
C ILE A 155 -7.86 14.34 1.92
N GLU A 156 -8.21 14.49 3.20
CA GLU A 156 -9.60 14.47 3.66
C GLU A 156 -10.44 15.55 2.97
N ARG A 157 -9.94 16.78 2.88
CA ARG A 157 -10.66 17.89 2.23
C ARG A 157 -10.87 17.66 0.74
N GLU A 158 -9.84 17.20 0.03
CA GLU A 158 -9.92 16.95 -1.42
C GLU A 158 -10.91 15.83 -1.77
N LEU A 159 -11.09 14.87 -0.88
CA LEU A 159 -11.98 13.72 -1.09
C LEU A 159 -13.31 13.83 -0.35
N GLN A 160 -13.56 14.92 0.39
CA GLN A 160 -14.71 15.08 1.26
C GLN A 160 -16.03 14.88 0.51
N SER A 161 -16.22 15.56 -0.63
CA SER A 161 -17.47 15.48 -1.40
C SER A 161 -17.79 14.06 -1.86
N ASP A 162 -16.78 13.30 -2.33
CA ASP A 162 -16.94 11.91 -2.75
C ASP A 162 -17.25 11.00 -1.55
N ASN A 163 -16.55 11.21 -0.44
CA ASN A 163 -16.73 10.47 0.78
C ASN A 163 -18.12 10.65 1.38
N ASP A 164 -18.61 11.88 1.44
CA ASP A 164 -19.93 12.19 1.98
C ASP A 164 -21.04 11.63 1.09
N ALA A 165 -20.89 11.73 -0.24
CA ALA A 165 -21.84 11.14 -1.19
C ALA A 165 -21.88 9.61 -1.02
N PHE A 166 -20.73 8.94 -0.94
CA PHE A 166 -20.65 7.50 -0.71
C PHE A 166 -21.26 7.09 0.65
N ALA A 167 -20.85 7.73 1.73
CA ALA A 167 -21.29 7.40 3.09
C ALA A 167 -22.81 7.59 3.25
N GLN A 168 -23.36 8.69 2.72
CA GLN A 168 -24.79 8.95 2.74
C GLN A 168 -25.59 7.91 1.93
N ARG A 169 -25.08 7.51 0.78
CA ARG A 169 -25.75 6.50 -0.06
C ARG A 169 -25.74 5.12 0.56
N VAL A 170 -24.59 4.69 1.10
CA VAL A 170 -24.36 3.31 1.54
C VAL A 170 -24.73 3.09 3.01
N TRP A 171 -24.36 4.06 3.88
CA TRP A 171 -24.54 3.90 5.34
C TRP A 171 -25.61 4.81 5.93
N ARG A 172 -26.16 5.78 5.19
CA ARG A 172 -27.11 6.78 5.67
C ARG A 172 -26.56 7.61 6.83
N ARG A 173 -25.25 7.79 6.88
CA ARG A 173 -24.53 8.52 7.94
C ARG A 173 -23.41 9.33 7.30
N PRO A 174 -22.99 10.47 7.89
CA PRO A 174 -21.84 11.24 7.42
C PRO A 174 -20.55 10.44 7.51
N TRP A 175 -19.67 10.60 6.52
CA TRP A 175 -18.33 10.01 6.50
C TRP A 175 -17.52 10.36 7.76
N ALA A 176 -17.55 11.65 8.16
CA ALA A 176 -16.82 12.15 9.32
C ALA A 176 -17.28 11.50 10.65
N GLU A 177 -18.53 11.06 10.75
CA GLU A 177 -19.03 10.34 11.92
C GLU A 177 -18.47 8.92 12.00
N ILE A 178 -18.43 8.22 10.85
CA ILE A 178 -17.97 6.84 10.77
C ILE A 178 -16.46 6.75 11.02
N PHE A 179 -15.69 7.69 10.47
CA PHE A 179 -14.23 7.73 10.57
C PHE A 179 -13.70 8.81 11.52
N ALA A 180 -14.52 9.25 12.51
CA ALA A 180 -14.17 10.32 13.44
C ALA A 180 -12.81 10.10 14.12
N ALA A 181 -12.55 8.88 14.60
CA ALA A 181 -11.30 8.53 15.26
C ALA A 181 -10.07 8.60 14.33
N ASP A 182 -10.27 8.35 13.04
CA ASP A 182 -9.20 8.41 12.04
C ASP A 182 -8.95 9.84 11.57
N ILE A 183 -10.00 10.64 11.41
CA ILE A 183 -9.92 12.05 10.98
C ILE A 183 -9.29 12.92 12.08
N CYS A 184 -9.61 12.66 13.35
CA CYS A 184 -9.05 13.39 14.49
C CYS A 184 -7.65 12.90 14.87
N ARG A 185 -7.12 11.87 14.23
CA ARG A 185 -5.82 11.31 14.56
C ARG A 185 -4.69 12.25 14.18
N GLU A 186 -3.76 12.44 15.10
CA GLU A 186 -2.47 13.04 14.79
C GLU A 186 -1.51 11.99 14.21
N PHE A 187 -0.76 12.39 13.19
CA PHE A 187 0.20 11.53 12.54
C PHE A 187 1.62 12.00 12.80
N THR A 188 2.45 11.07 13.26
CA THR A 188 3.89 11.28 13.39
C THR A 188 4.57 10.51 12.26
N PRO A 189 5.09 11.20 11.24
CA PRO A 189 5.79 10.52 10.15
C PRO A 189 7.07 9.85 10.66
N ASN A 190 7.42 8.71 10.07
CA ASN A 190 8.69 8.03 10.30
C ASN A 190 9.45 7.74 8.99
N ASP A 191 9.02 8.35 7.87
CA ASP A 191 9.75 8.30 6.61
C ASP A 191 11.12 8.98 6.77
N PHE A 192 12.20 8.31 6.39
CA PHE A 192 13.56 8.82 6.52
C PHE A 192 13.89 10.02 5.62
N GLU A 193 12.99 10.37 4.67
CA GLU A 193 13.08 11.63 3.94
C GLU A 193 12.51 12.83 4.73
N ILE A 194 11.63 12.55 5.70
CA ILE A 194 11.06 13.57 6.60
C ILE A 194 11.80 13.58 7.93
N CYS A 195 11.99 12.39 8.51
CA CYS A 195 12.62 12.20 9.80
C CYS A 195 13.99 11.56 9.60
N ARG A 196 15.04 12.39 9.59
CA ARG A 196 16.41 11.91 9.37
C ARG A 196 16.78 10.82 10.37
N PRO A 197 17.20 9.62 9.92
CA PRO A 197 17.60 8.55 10.82
C PRO A 197 18.95 8.89 11.52
N ASP A 198 19.25 8.19 12.60
CA ASP A 198 20.55 8.27 13.24
C ASP A 198 21.68 7.78 12.30
N ARG A 199 22.93 8.16 12.62
CA ARG A 199 24.11 7.84 11.78
C ARG A 199 24.30 6.32 11.56
N SER A 200 23.98 5.50 12.55
CA SER A 200 24.10 4.04 12.44
C SER A 200 23.08 3.50 11.44
N THR A 201 21.83 3.91 11.58
CA THR A 201 20.72 3.54 10.66
C THR A 201 21.00 4.05 9.25
N GLU A 202 21.48 5.28 9.09
CA GLU A 202 21.84 5.85 7.78
C GLU A 202 22.97 5.04 7.10
N ARG A 203 23.99 4.61 7.86
CA ARG A 203 25.06 3.75 7.33
C ARG A 203 24.53 2.38 6.88
N ARG A 204 23.69 1.75 7.70
CA ARG A 204 23.06 0.47 7.36
C ARG A 204 22.15 0.60 6.13
N LEU A 205 21.41 1.69 6.04
CA LEU A 205 20.53 1.99 4.89
C LEU A 205 21.35 2.11 3.60
N ARG A 206 22.43 2.90 3.59
CA ARG A 206 23.30 3.04 2.41
C ARG A 206 23.90 1.70 1.97
N LEU A 207 24.35 0.88 2.93
CA LEU A 207 24.87 -0.45 2.64
C LEU A 207 23.80 -1.34 2.03
N ALA A 208 22.60 -1.38 2.62
CA ALA A 208 21.49 -2.19 2.13
C ALA A 208 21.04 -1.76 0.72
N ILE A 209 20.96 -0.47 0.44
CA ILE A 209 20.64 0.03 -0.90
C ILE A 209 21.70 -0.45 -1.91
N ARG A 210 22.99 -0.32 -1.60
CA ARG A 210 24.07 -0.77 -2.48
C ARG A 210 24.01 -2.27 -2.76
N GLU A 211 23.89 -3.10 -1.69
CA GLU A 211 23.84 -4.56 -1.83
C GLU A 211 22.60 -5.01 -2.61
N MET A 212 21.44 -4.41 -2.32
CA MET A 212 20.19 -4.72 -3.01
C MET A 212 20.13 -4.18 -4.45
N THR A 213 20.82 -3.10 -4.77
CA THR A 213 20.96 -2.61 -6.16
C THR A 213 21.71 -3.65 -7.00
N ALA A 214 22.82 -4.19 -6.49
CA ALA A 214 23.56 -5.25 -7.18
C ALA A 214 22.68 -6.51 -7.40
N VAL A 215 21.92 -6.93 -6.38
CA VAL A 215 20.95 -8.03 -6.52
C VAL A 215 19.88 -7.74 -7.58
N ALA A 216 19.38 -6.52 -7.65
CA ALA A 216 18.39 -6.15 -8.64
C ALA A 216 18.98 -6.14 -10.06
N GLU A 217 20.23 -5.72 -10.23
CA GLU A 217 20.96 -5.80 -11.51
C GLU A 217 21.17 -7.25 -11.93
N GLU A 218 21.50 -8.16 -11.02
CA GLU A 218 21.58 -9.61 -11.29
C GLU A 218 20.22 -10.16 -11.76
N VAL A 219 19.12 -9.79 -11.08
CA VAL A 219 17.76 -10.18 -11.48
C VAL A 219 17.42 -9.66 -12.89
N MET A 220 17.85 -8.45 -13.22
CA MET A 220 17.63 -7.87 -14.56
C MET A 220 18.43 -8.57 -15.65
N ALA A 221 19.62 -9.06 -15.32
CA ALA A 221 20.51 -9.75 -16.24
C ALA A 221 20.15 -11.24 -16.44
N ASP A 222 19.29 -11.82 -15.58
CA ASP A 222 18.90 -13.23 -15.64
C ASP A 222 18.09 -13.53 -16.92
N PRO A 223 18.60 -14.33 -17.89
CA PRO A 223 17.92 -14.64 -19.14
C PRO A 223 16.57 -15.34 -18.93
N ALA A 224 16.43 -16.18 -17.90
CA ALA A 224 15.18 -16.87 -17.60
C ALA A 224 14.07 -15.90 -17.23
N VAL A 225 14.39 -14.83 -16.49
CA VAL A 225 13.47 -13.74 -16.16
C VAL A 225 13.11 -12.91 -17.39
N ALA A 226 14.07 -12.69 -18.28
CA ALA A 226 13.85 -11.92 -19.49
C ALA A 226 12.88 -12.61 -20.46
N VAL A 227 12.99 -13.94 -20.63
CA VAL A 227 12.09 -14.74 -21.48
C VAL A 227 10.67 -14.80 -20.90
N GLU A 228 10.55 -15.08 -19.60
CA GLU A 228 9.25 -15.14 -18.91
C GLU A 228 8.54 -13.77 -18.91
N ALA A 229 9.29 -12.67 -18.77
CA ALA A 229 8.75 -11.32 -18.85
C ALA A 229 8.27 -10.97 -20.28
N ALA A 230 9.01 -11.38 -21.31
CA ALA A 230 8.60 -11.17 -22.70
C ALA A 230 7.33 -11.97 -23.05
N TRP A 231 7.18 -13.17 -22.50
CA TRP A 231 6.00 -14.00 -22.72
C TRP A 231 4.74 -13.36 -22.10
N ASN A 232 4.84 -12.83 -20.87
CA ASN A 232 3.71 -12.15 -20.22
C ASN A 232 3.35 -10.83 -20.89
N ASP A 233 4.34 -10.04 -21.35
CA ASP A 233 4.09 -8.82 -22.14
C ASP A 233 3.34 -9.12 -23.46
N LEU A 234 3.53 -10.31 -24.02
CA LEU A 234 2.77 -10.78 -25.20
C LEU A 234 1.33 -11.18 -24.85
N GLN A 235 1.12 -11.83 -23.71
CA GLN A 235 -0.24 -12.23 -23.28
C GLN A 235 -1.12 -11.03 -22.88
N GLU A 236 -0.53 -9.93 -22.38
CA GLU A 236 -1.28 -8.70 -22.03
C GLU A 236 -1.69 -7.88 -23.26
N ARG A 237 -1.16 -8.18 -24.46
CA ARG A 237 -1.48 -7.49 -25.73
C ARG A 237 -2.57 -8.17 -26.55
N PHE A 238 -3.01 -9.34 -26.14
CA PHE A 238 -4.09 -10.10 -26.76
C PHE A 238 -5.24 -10.37 -25.75
#